data_dfdd24a2c381ee087974b6d51ae3a6c3
#
_entry.id   dfdd24a2c381ee087974b6d51ae3a6c3
#
_cell.length_a   1.000
_cell.length_b   1.000
_cell.length_c   1.000
_cell.angle_alpha   90.00
_cell.angle_beta   90.00
_cell.angle_gamma   90.00
#
_symmetry.space_group_name_H-M   'P 1'
#
loop_
_entity.id
_entity.type
_entity.pdbx_description
1 polymer ?
#
loop_
_entity_poly.entity_id
_entity_poly.type
_entity_poly.pdbx_seq_one_letter_code
_entity_poly.pdbx_strand_id
1 'polypeptide(L)'
;KLNKGFHALPNEQLLTQAVEQGGMAFTQHWVIKDQQVFSPCIQPLERKEHFRSLCEKNGRFLVIANREEMSYQDYLDILLTYGVENALYMDMGTGWNHSFYRDASNILHVLHPKTHAYPTNWIVVYKD
;
A
#
# COMPACT_ATOMS: atom_id res chain seq x y z
N LYS A 1 21.66 5.82 7.12
CA LYS A 1 20.32 5.91 7.71
C LYS A 1 19.34 5.70 6.56
N LEU A 2 18.64 4.55 6.55
CA LEU A 2 17.56 4.34 5.57
C LEU A 2 16.50 5.39 5.82
N ASN A 3 16.22 6.19 4.81
CA ASN A 3 15.07 7.07 4.86
C ASN A 3 13.81 6.20 4.71
N LYS A 4 12.78 6.51 5.46
CA LYS A 4 11.45 5.97 5.19
C LYS A 4 11.08 6.35 3.75
N GLY A 5 10.73 5.41 2.90
CA GLY A 5 10.36 5.72 1.52
C GLY A 5 10.29 4.49 0.61
N PHE A 6 9.86 4.72 -0.59
CA PHE A 6 9.85 3.72 -1.65
C PHE A 6 11.20 3.74 -2.36
N HIS A 7 11.82 2.57 -2.44
CA HIS A 7 13.16 2.44 -3.01
C HIS A 7 13.11 1.51 -4.23
N ALA A 8 13.70 1.95 -5.32
CA ALA A 8 13.90 1.16 -6.54
C ALA A 8 15.25 0.43 -6.54
N LEU A 9 15.70 -0.04 -5.37
CA LEU A 9 16.93 -0.81 -5.23
C LEU A 9 16.68 -2.30 -5.53
N PRO A 10 17.71 -3.04 -5.99
CA PRO A 10 17.65 -4.50 -6.00
C PRO A 10 17.27 -5.03 -4.61
N ASN A 11 16.37 -6.01 -4.56
CA ASN A 11 15.80 -6.53 -3.32
C ASN A 11 16.85 -6.93 -2.28
N GLU A 12 17.92 -7.62 -2.72
CA GLU A 12 19.00 -8.05 -1.84
C GLU A 12 19.73 -6.87 -1.18
N GLN A 13 20.00 -5.81 -1.94
CA GLN A 13 20.66 -4.62 -1.40
C GLN A 13 19.77 -3.91 -0.39
N LEU A 14 18.48 -3.76 -0.68
CA LEU A 14 17.55 -3.12 0.23
C LEU A 14 17.40 -3.91 1.54
N LEU A 15 17.26 -5.23 1.45
CA LEU A 15 17.15 -6.10 2.63
C LEU A 15 18.43 -6.07 3.47
N THR A 16 19.60 -6.14 2.85
CA THR A 16 20.89 -6.03 3.55
C THR A 16 21.00 -4.70 4.30
N GLN A 17 20.72 -3.58 3.63
CA GLN A 17 20.73 -2.26 4.26
C GLN A 17 19.72 -2.15 5.42
N ALA A 18 18.51 -2.72 5.25
CA ALA A 18 17.51 -2.71 6.31
C ALA A 18 18.02 -3.47 7.55
N VAL A 19 18.59 -4.66 7.37
CA VAL A 19 19.14 -5.47 8.47
C VAL A 19 20.28 -4.74 9.16
N GLU A 20 21.26 -4.22 8.42
CA GLU A 20 22.41 -3.49 8.96
C GLU A 20 22.03 -2.26 9.77
N GLN A 21 20.91 -1.64 9.45
CA GLN A 21 20.42 -0.43 10.11
C GLN A 21 19.34 -0.70 11.16
N GLY A 22 19.04 -1.98 11.44
CA GLY A 22 17.98 -2.37 12.39
C GLY A 22 16.57 -1.95 11.94
N GLY A 23 16.39 -1.80 10.61
CA GLY A 23 15.11 -1.45 10.00
C GLY A 23 14.34 -2.66 9.50
N MET A 24 13.24 -2.38 8.83
CA MET A 24 12.40 -3.38 8.15
C MET A 24 12.22 -2.98 6.69
N ALA A 25 12.16 -3.97 5.81
CA ALA A 25 11.85 -3.80 4.40
C ALA A 25 10.93 -4.92 3.91
N PHE A 26 10.14 -4.61 2.91
CA PHE A 26 9.34 -5.57 2.17
C PHE A 26 9.27 -5.14 0.71
N THR A 27 8.94 -6.06 -0.16
CA THR A 27 8.82 -5.79 -1.60
C THR A 27 7.36 -5.90 -2.02
N GLN A 28 6.96 -5.00 -2.92
CA GLN A 28 5.64 -5.01 -3.53
C GLN A 28 5.69 -4.47 -4.95
N HIS A 29 4.63 -4.74 -5.71
CA HIS A 29 4.49 -4.23 -7.07
C HIS A 29 4.15 -2.75 -7.07
N TRP A 30 4.78 -2.01 -7.98
CA TRP A 30 4.43 -0.64 -8.26
C TRP A 30 3.05 -0.55 -8.93
N VAL A 31 2.27 0.43 -8.53
CA VAL A 31 1.01 0.83 -9.17
C VAL A 31 1.18 2.18 -9.84
N ILE A 32 1.69 3.15 -9.09
CA ILE A 32 2.09 4.48 -9.56
C ILE A 32 3.57 4.66 -9.23
N LYS A 33 4.31 5.21 -10.16
CA LYS A 33 5.71 5.59 -9.95
C LYS A 33 5.97 6.93 -10.62
N ASP A 34 6.52 7.87 -9.87
CA ASP A 34 6.83 9.23 -10.36
C ASP A 34 5.60 9.89 -11.03
N GLN A 35 4.43 9.80 -10.38
CA GLN A 35 3.14 10.33 -10.86
C GLN A 35 2.65 9.74 -12.19
N GLN A 36 3.08 8.55 -12.53
CA GLN A 36 2.66 7.85 -13.73
C GLN A 36 2.24 6.42 -13.39
N VAL A 37 1.27 5.88 -14.14
CA VAL A 37 0.90 4.46 -14.04
C VAL A 37 2.13 3.62 -14.39
N PHE A 38 2.48 2.72 -13.48
CA PHE A 38 3.61 1.83 -13.69
C PHE A 38 3.27 0.76 -14.73
N SER A 39 4.13 0.60 -15.73
CA SER A 39 3.97 -0.41 -16.79
C SER A 39 5.04 -1.49 -16.65
N PRO A 40 4.68 -2.78 -16.82
CA PRO A 40 3.33 -3.27 -17.13
C PRO A 40 2.39 -3.19 -15.92
N CYS A 41 1.10 -2.97 -16.19
CA CYS A 41 0.06 -3.03 -15.16
C CYS A 41 -0.03 -4.44 -14.57
N ILE A 42 -0.19 -4.52 -13.25
CA ILE A 42 -0.30 -5.80 -12.52
C ILE A 42 -1.66 -6.48 -12.66
N GLN A 43 -2.68 -5.73 -13.11
CA GLN A 43 -4.05 -6.19 -13.29
C GLN A 43 -4.58 -5.73 -14.64
N PRO A 44 -5.51 -6.48 -15.28
CA PRO A 44 -6.27 -5.98 -16.41
C PRO A 44 -7.04 -4.71 -16.02
N LEU A 45 -7.04 -3.71 -16.90
CA LEU A 45 -7.62 -2.39 -16.59
C LEU A 45 -9.14 -2.43 -16.32
N GLU A 46 -9.83 -3.34 -17.00
CA GLU A 46 -11.28 -3.55 -16.86
C GLU A 46 -11.69 -4.41 -15.66
N ARG A 47 -10.74 -5.05 -14.99
CA ARG A 47 -11.00 -5.90 -13.83
C ARG A 47 -11.64 -5.09 -12.71
N LYS A 48 -12.80 -5.53 -12.24
CA LYS A 48 -13.53 -4.89 -11.13
C LYS A 48 -13.29 -5.65 -9.85
N GLU A 49 -12.73 -4.95 -8.87
CA GLU A 49 -12.43 -5.50 -7.54
C GLU A 49 -12.28 -4.40 -6.49
N HIS A 50 -11.97 -4.83 -5.28
CA HIS A 50 -11.44 -3.96 -4.24
C HIS A 50 -9.92 -3.87 -4.39
N PHE A 51 -9.41 -2.65 -4.45
CA PHE A 51 -7.99 -2.34 -4.54
C PHE A 51 -7.53 -1.60 -3.29
N ARG A 52 -6.27 -1.75 -2.96
CA ARG A 52 -5.61 -1.00 -1.89
C ARG A 52 -4.18 -0.72 -2.29
N SER A 53 -3.71 0.47 -1.96
CA SER A 53 -2.33 0.87 -2.18
C SER A 53 -1.76 1.59 -0.96
N LEU A 54 -0.49 1.32 -0.67
CA LEU A 54 0.33 2.18 0.15
C LEU A 54 0.88 3.28 -0.76
N CYS A 55 0.56 4.51 -0.47
CA CYS A 55 0.83 5.66 -1.33
C CYS A 55 1.75 6.65 -0.66
N GLU A 56 2.49 7.39 -1.47
CA GLU A 56 3.26 8.57 -1.08
C GLU A 56 2.70 9.80 -1.79
N LYS A 57 2.52 10.87 -1.04
CA LYS A 57 2.10 12.18 -1.53
C LYS A 57 2.65 13.27 -0.63
N ASN A 58 3.38 14.23 -1.20
CA ASN A 58 3.98 15.35 -0.48
C ASN A 58 4.81 14.89 0.75
N GLY A 59 5.61 13.83 0.59
CA GLY A 59 6.42 13.25 1.66
C GLY A 59 5.63 12.57 2.78
N ARG A 60 4.34 12.30 2.60
CA ARG A 60 3.49 11.59 3.57
C ARG A 60 3.06 10.24 3.00
N PHE A 61 2.95 9.27 3.90
CA PHE A 61 2.39 7.97 3.57
C PHE A 61 0.88 7.93 3.83
N LEU A 62 0.15 7.34 2.90
CA LEU A 62 -1.28 7.18 2.92
C LEU A 62 -1.63 5.74 2.53
N VAL A 63 -2.70 5.21 3.09
CA VAL A 63 -3.34 3.99 2.58
C VAL A 63 -4.64 4.41 1.89
N ILE A 64 -4.74 4.12 0.61
CA ILE A 64 -5.92 4.39 -0.20
C ILE A 64 -6.53 3.06 -0.62
N ALA A 65 -7.83 2.90 -0.39
CA ALA A 65 -8.59 1.74 -0.80
C ALA A 65 -9.99 2.16 -1.28
N ASN A 66 -10.53 1.47 -2.28
CA ASN A 66 -11.92 1.66 -2.67
C ASN A 66 -12.84 0.90 -1.71
N ARG A 67 -14.00 1.48 -1.45
CA ARG A 67 -15.03 0.89 -0.59
C ARG A 67 -15.95 -0.05 -1.37
N GLU A 68 -16.24 0.31 -2.61
CA GLU A 68 -17.06 -0.46 -3.53
C GLU A 68 -16.20 -0.95 -4.69
N GLU A 69 -16.58 -2.05 -5.32
CA GLU A 69 -15.86 -2.56 -6.49
C GLU A 69 -15.83 -1.51 -7.60
N MET A 70 -14.65 -1.31 -8.18
CA MET A 70 -14.46 -0.44 -9.34
C MET A 70 -13.47 -1.08 -10.31
N SER A 71 -13.40 -0.58 -11.55
CA SER A 71 -12.38 -1.03 -12.49
C SER A 71 -10.98 -0.63 -12.02
N TYR A 72 -9.97 -1.40 -12.41
CA TYR A 72 -8.59 -1.05 -12.09
C TYR A 72 -8.19 0.29 -12.72
N GLN A 73 -8.71 0.58 -13.93
CA GLN A 73 -8.51 1.87 -14.60
C GLN A 73 -9.05 3.02 -13.75
N ASP A 74 -10.30 2.94 -13.28
CA ASP A 74 -10.89 3.99 -12.45
C ASP A 74 -10.10 4.20 -11.15
N TYR A 75 -9.61 3.10 -10.56
CA TYR A 75 -8.77 3.17 -9.37
C TYR A 75 -7.46 3.92 -9.63
N LEU A 76 -6.78 3.63 -10.74
CA LEU A 76 -5.56 4.32 -11.15
C LEU A 76 -5.82 5.81 -11.38
N ASP A 77 -6.91 6.14 -12.07
CA ASP A 77 -7.30 7.53 -12.35
C ASP A 77 -7.59 8.31 -11.08
N ILE A 78 -8.21 7.67 -10.08
CA ILE A 78 -8.40 8.26 -8.75
C ILE A 78 -7.07 8.56 -8.07
N LEU A 79 -6.13 7.61 -8.07
CA LEU A 79 -4.82 7.82 -7.46
C LEU A 79 -4.08 9.01 -8.10
N LEU A 80 -4.07 9.07 -9.44
CA LEU A 80 -3.43 10.17 -10.18
C LEU A 80 -4.14 11.52 -9.94
N THR A 81 -5.47 11.55 -10.01
CA THR A 81 -6.27 12.75 -9.75
C THR A 81 -6.08 13.27 -8.33
N TYR A 82 -5.93 12.36 -7.37
CA TYR A 82 -5.63 12.75 -5.98
C TYR A 82 -4.20 13.26 -5.81
N GLY A 83 -3.34 13.10 -6.82
CA GLY A 83 -1.95 13.56 -6.81
C GLY A 83 -0.99 12.63 -6.06
N VAL A 84 -1.24 11.32 -6.14
CA VAL A 84 -0.32 10.31 -5.61
C VAL A 84 0.95 10.31 -6.46
N GLU A 85 2.10 10.42 -5.80
CA GLU A 85 3.40 10.43 -6.45
C GLU A 85 3.91 9.01 -6.69
N ASN A 86 3.78 8.18 -5.66
CA ASN A 86 4.19 6.77 -5.68
C ASN A 86 3.14 5.91 -5.00
N ALA A 87 2.88 4.72 -5.52
CA ALA A 87 1.98 3.74 -4.92
C ALA A 87 2.46 2.31 -5.12
N LEU A 88 2.39 1.53 -4.06
CA LEU A 88 2.60 0.09 -4.06
C LEU A 88 1.28 -0.64 -3.88
N TYR A 89 1.09 -1.71 -4.63
CA TYR A 89 -0.07 -2.58 -4.49
C TYR A 89 -0.09 -3.27 -3.12
N MET A 90 -1.25 -3.27 -2.47
CA MET A 90 -1.48 -3.99 -1.22
C MET A 90 -2.56 -5.03 -1.47
N ASP A 91 -2.25 -6.28 -1.18
CA ASP A 91 -3.17 -7.39 -1.43
C ASP A 91 -4.49 -7.23 -0.68
N MET A 92 -5.60 -7.41 -1.41
CA MET A 92 -6.97 -7.41 -0.90
C MET A 92 -7.63 -8.79 -0.98
N GLY A 93 -6.88 -9.82 -1.34
CA GLY A 93 -7.37 -11.20 -1.40
C GLY A 93 -7.86 -11.72 -0.05
N THR A 94 -8.52 -12.85 -0.10
CA THR A 94 -9.07 -13.54 1.08
C THR A 94 -8.03 -13.71 2.18
N GLY A 95 -8.30 -13.14 3.35
CA GLY A 95 -7.39 -13.16 4.51
C GLY A 95 -6.41 -11.99 4.59
N TRP A 96 -6.23 -11.20 3.51
CA TRP A 96 -5.30 -10.07 3.46
C TRP A 96 -5.98 -8.71 3.54
N ASN A 97 -7.30 -8.68 3.45
CA ASN A 97 -8.10 -7.47 3.36
C ASN A 97 -8.31 -6.74 4.69
N HIS A 98 -8.00 -7.35 5.83
CA HIS A 98 -8.26 -6.71 7.12
C HIS A 98 -7.46 -5.42 7.30
N SER A 99 -8.14 -4.35 7.68
CA SER A 99 -7.52 -3.07 8.00
C SER A 99 -8.32 -2.27 9.01
N PHE A 100 -7.62 -1.58 9.88
CA PHE A 100 -8.21 -0.72 10.90
C PHE A 100 -7.24 0.40 11.29
N TYR A 101 -7.76 1.40 11.95
CA TYR A 101 -6.95 2.41 12.63
C TYR A 101 -7.54 2.75 14.00
N ARG A 102 -6.74 3.36 14.84
CA ARG A 102 -7.21 3.99 16.08
C ARG A 102 -7.12 5.50 15.94
N ASP A 103 -8.17 6.19 16.35
CA ASP A 103 -8.19 7.65 16.36
C ASP A 103 -7.45 8.22 17.58
N ALA A 104 -7.43 9.55 17.70
CA ALA A 104 -6.78 10.25 18.81
C ALA A 104 -7.37 9.88 20.20
N SER A 105 -8.59 9.40 20.24
CA SER A 105 -9.28 8.92 21.44
C SER A 105 -9.08 7.42 21.70
N ASN A 106 -8.19 6.76 20.93
CA ASN A 106 -7.91 5.33 20.96
C ASN A 106 -9.12 4.44 20.58
N ILE A 107 -10.12 5.02 19.92
CA ILE A 107 -11.28 4.28 19.41
C ILE A 107 -10.87 3.51 18.16
N LEU A 108 -11.22 2.22 18.09
CA LEU A 108 -10.94 1.34 16.95
C LEU A 108 -11.95 1.58 15.84
N HIS A 109 -11.46 1.91 14.67
CA HIS A 109 -12.22 2.03 13.42
C HIS A 109 -11.80 0.93 12.43
N VAL A 110 -12.70 -0.01 12.16
CA VAL A 110 -12.45 -1.09 11.20
C VAL A 110 -12.85 -0.61 9.81
N LEU A 111 -11.90 -0.59 8.88
CA LEU A 111 -12.13 -0.25 7.47
C LEU A 111 -12.54 -1.48 6.67
N HIS A 112 -11.84 -2.59 6.86
CA HIS A 112 -12.16 -3.87 6.26
C HIS A 112 -12.15 -4.95 7.36
N PRO A 113 -13.25 -5.66 7.58
CA PRO A 113 -13.35 -6.66 8.64
C PRO A 113 -12.45 -7.87 8.33
N LYS A 114 -11.99 -8.51 9.39
CA LYS A 114 -11.25 -9.78 9.27
C LYS A 114 -12.23 -10.89 8.85
N THR A 115 -12.02 -11.45 7.66
CA THR A 115 -12.88 -12.50 7.11
C THR A 115 -12.36 -13.91 7.38
N HIS A 116 -11.06 -14.05 7.68
CA HIS A 116 -10.40 -15.34 7.90
C HIS A 116 -9.40 -15.32 9.05
N ALA A 117 -9.12 -16.48 9.62
CA ALA A 117 -8.20 -16.67 10.75
C ALA A 117 -6.74 -16.92 10.33
N TYR A 118 -6.38 -16.69 9.07
CA TYR A 118 -5.00 -16.91 8.63
C TYR A 118 -4.02 -15.96 9.31
N PRO A 119 -2.84 -16.44 9.72
CA PRO A 119 -1.76 -15.56 10.13
C PRO A 119 -1.29 -14.76 8.91
N THR A 120 -1.27 -13.45 9.03
CA THR A 120 -0.84 -12.54 7.96
C THR A 120 0.23 -11.60 8.49
N ASN A 121 1.07 -11.10 7.60
CA ASN A 121 1.99 -10.02 7.93
C ASN A 121 1.21 -8.71 8.01
N TRP A 122 1.60 -7.87 8.96
CA TRP A 122 0.96 -6.58 9.21
C TRP A 122 1.92 -5.44 8.90
N ILE A 123 1.41 -4.43 8.23
CA ILE A 123 2.06 -3.12 8.23
C ILE A 123 1.39 -2.31 9.32
N VAL A 124 2.16 -1.95 10.34
CA VAL A 124 1.68 -1.18 11.48
C VAL A 124 2.38 0.17 11.50
N VAL A 125 1.59 1.23 11.56
CA VAL A 125 2.09 2.60 11.70
C VAL A 125 1.72 3.08 13.10
N TYR A 126 2.71 3.45 13.87
CA TYR A 126 2.53 4.05 15.19
C TYR A 126 2.66 5.57 15.09
N LYS A 127 1.85 6.26 15.87
CA LYS A 127 2.04 7.67 16.12
C LYS A 127 3.10 7.82 17.22
N ASP A 128 4.11 8.62 16.96
CA ASP A 128 5.08 9.05 17.96
C ASP A 128 4.45 9.96 19.01
#